data_29682dd3b618a0a832ef2827ece05893
#
_entry.id   29682dd3b618a0a832ef2827ece05893
#
_cell.length_a   1.000
_cell.length_b   1.000
_cell.length_c   1.000
_cell.angle_alpha   90.00
_cell.angle_beta   90.00
_cell.angle_gamma   90.00
#
_symmetry.space_group_name_H-M   'P 1'
#
loop_
_entity.id
_entity.type
_entity.pdbx_description
1 polymer ?
#
loop_
_entity_poly.entity_id
_entity_poly.type
_entity_poly.pdbx_seq_one_letter_code
_entity_poly.pdbx_strand_id
1 'polypeptide(L)'
;MPHVLVRSIVRPDKADAVMATLLDAGYPAVTKVSVFGRGKQRGLKVGDIHYDELPKELLMTVIPVADKEFVVSRIIEAARTGTKGNFGDGKIFVSPVEEVYTVSTGKKEE
;
A
#
# COMPACT_ATOMS: atom_id res chain seq x y z
N MET A 1 -21.41 6.43 -5.14
CA MET A 1 -20.66 5.27 -5.66
C MET A 1 -19.68 4.78 -4.62
N PRO A 2 -19.66 3.51 -4.38
CA PRO A 2 -18.75 3.00 -3.37
C PRO A 2 -17.29 3.10 -3.82
N HIS A 3 -16.49 3.52 -2.87
CA HIS A 3 -15.04 3.58 -3.01
C HIS A 3 -14.40 2.72 -1.95
N VAL A 4 -13.16 2.34 -2.18
CA VAL A 4 -12.35 1.66 -1.18
C VAL A 4 -11.05 2.43 -0.98
N LEU A 5 -10.54 2.36 0.24
CA LEU A 5 -9.22 2.86 0.58
C LEU A 5 -8.27 1.68 0.56
N VAL A 6 -7.25 1.77 -0.27
CA VAL A 6 -6.19 0.76 -0.34
C VAL A 6 -4.98 1.32 0.38
N ARG A 7 -4.59 0.66 1.46
CA ARG A 7 -3.39 1.01 2.22
C ARG A 7 -2.37 -0.10 2.02
N SER A 8 -1.21 0.27 1.50
CA SER A 8 -0.15 -0.68 1.21
C SER A 8 1.07 -0.31 2.03
N ILE A 9 1.53 -1.23 2.86
CA ILE A 9 2.77 -1.04 3.60
C ILE A 9 3.81 -1.88 2.86
N VAL A 10 4.82 -1.19 2.30
CA VAL A 10 5.79 -1.84 1.42
C VAL A 10 7.20 -1.48 1.84
N ARG A 11 8.19 -2.18 1.27
CA ARG A 11 9.59 -1.85 1.48
C ARG A 11 9.90 -0.46 0.94
N PRO A 12 10.74 0.32 1.62
CA PRO A 12 11.07 1.67 1.14
C PRO A 12 11.63 1.68 -0.28
N ASP A 13 12.44 0.69 -0.64
CA ASP A 13 13.04 0.62 -1.97
C ASP A 13 12.06 0.16 -3.06
N LYS A 14 10.84 -0.20 -2.68
CA LYS A 14 9.79 -0.57 -3.62
C LYS A 14 8.72 0.49 -3.77
N ALA A 15 8.69 1.46 -2.88
CA ALA A 15 7.60 2.45 -2.85
C ALA A 15 7.49 3.23 -4.16
N ASP A 16 8.61 3.67 -4.72
CA ASP A 16 8.57 4.43 -5.98
C ASP A 16 8.08 3.58 -7.14
N ALA A 17 8.44 2.31 -7.18
CA ALA A 17 7.96 1.39 -8.22
C ALA A 17 6.45 1.19 -8.11
N VAL A 18 5.93 1.08 -6.89
CA VAL A 18 4.49 0.95 -6.68
C VAL A 18 3.77 2.23 -7.14
N MET A 19 4.29 3.39 -6.76
CA MET A 19 3.69 4.65 -7.16
C MET A 19 3.70 4.84 -8.66
N ALA A 20 4.80 4.48 -9.32
CA ALA A 20 4.90 4.56 -10.78
C ALA A 20 3.90 3.62 -11.45
N THR A 21 3.76 2.41 -10.92
CA THR A 21 2.80 1.44 -11.45
C THR A 21 1.36 1.96 -11.33
N LEU A 22 1.03 2.56 -10.20
CA LEU A 22 -0.31 3.14 -10.01
C LEU A 22 -0.54 4.32 -10.95
N LEU A 23 0.45 5.16 -11.14
CA LEU A 23 0.34 6.27 -12.08
C LEU A 23 0.08 5.77 -13.50
N ASP A 24 0.86 4.79 -13.96
CA ASP A 24 0.70 4.20 -15.29
C ASP A 24 -0.64 3.52 -15.46
N ALA A 25 -1.20 2.98 -14.40
CA ALA A 25 -2.49 2.32 -14.43
C ALA A 25 -3.68 3.29 -14.37
N GLY A 26 -3.41 4.58 -14.21
CA GLY A 26 -4.46 5.60 -14.17
C GLY A 26 -4.87 6.06 -12.79
N TYR A 27 -4.07 5.75 -11.76
CA TYR A 27 -4.35 6.13 -10.37
C TYR A 27 -3.22 6.98 -9.82
N PRO A 28 -3.15 8.27 -10.23
CA PRO A 28 -2.02 9.12 -9.85
C PRO A 28 -2.06 9.62 -8.41
N ALA A 29 -3.24 9.65 -7.80
CA ALA A 29 -3.40 10.24 -6.46
C ALA A 29 -3.04 9.23 -5.38
N VAL A 30 -1.84 9.35 -4.85
CA VAL A 30 -1.32 8.47 -3.81
C VAL A 30 -0.68 9.32 -2.72
N THR A 31 -1.01 9.03 -1.48
CA THR A 31 -0.37 9.66 -0.32
C THR A 31 0.65 8.69 0.25
N LYS A 32 1.86 9.17 0.49
CA LYS A 32 2.95 8.36 1.03
C LYS A 32 3.35 8.86 2.41
N VAL A 33 3.45 7.93 3.36
CA VAL A 33 3.86 8.23 4.72
C VAL A 33 4.95 7.24 5.13
N SER A 34 6.05 7.75 5.68
CA SER A 34 7.10 6.89 6.21
C SER A 34 6.66 6.37 7.57
N VAL A 35 6.77 5.07 7.76
CA VAL A 35 6.35 4.40 8.99
C VAL A 35 7.40 3.39 9.40
N PHE A 36 7.27 2.89 10.62
CA PHE A 36 8.11 1.82 11.11
C PHE A 36 7.23 0.63 11.42
N GLY A 37 7.64 -0.53 10.97
CA GLY A 37 6.88 -1.74 11.17
C GLY A 37 7.73 -2.85 11.75
N ARG A 38 7.06 -3.78 12.39
CA ARG A 38 7.69 -4.96 12.94
C ARG A 38 6.82 -6.14 12.58
N GLY A 39 7.43 -7.13 11.97
CA GLY A 39 6.70 -8.31 11.58
C GLY A 39 7.65 -9.48 11.41
N LYS A 40 7.12 -10.56 10.86
CA LYS A 40 7.91 -11.74 10.61
C LYS A 40 8.83 -11.47 9.43
N GLN A 41 10.14 -11.57 9.66
CA GLN A 41 11.13 -11.40 8.60
C GLN A 41 12.12 -12.53 8.66
N ARG A 42 12.65 -12.85 7.46
CA ARG A 42 13.63 -13.90 7.31
C ARG A 42 14.92 -13.49 8.01
N GLY A 43 15.46 -14.37 8.84
CA GLY A 43 16.70 -14.12 9.54
C GLY A 43 16.57 -13.45 10.88
N LEU A 44 15.37 -13.04 11.25
CA LEU A 44 15.13 -12.52 12.60
C LEU A 44 15.12 -13.67 13.60
N LYS A 45 15.85 -13.48 14.67
CA LYS A 45 15.88 -14.48 15.74
C LYS A 45 14.63 -14.43 16.56
N VAL A 46 14.10 -15.62 16.84
CA VAL A 46 13.04 -15.80 17.81
C VAL A 46 13.66 -16.59 18.94
N GLY A 47 14.17 -15.96 19.92
CA GLY A 47 14.81 -16.65 21.01
C GLY A 47 14.93 -15.64 22.10
N ASP A 48 16.03 -14.94 22.17
CA ASP A 48 16.11 -13.71 22.93
C ASP A 48 15.60 -12.61 22.01
N ILE A 49 14.33 -12.55 21.93
CA ILE A 49 13.62 -11.92 20.84
C ILE A 49 13.90 -10.46 20.70
N HIS A 50 14.51 -10.12 19.59
CA HIS A 50 14.53 -8.75 19.13
C HIS A 50 13.81 -8.71 17.79
N TYR A 51 12.57 -8.23 17.82
CA TYR A 51 11.91 -7.81 16.59
C TYR A 51 12.29 -6.37 16.37
N ASP A 52 13.22 -6.14 15.46
CA ASP A 52 13.62 -4.78 15.15
C ASP A 52 12.51 -4.10 14.36
N GLU A 53 12.28 -2.85 14.71
CA GLU A 53 11.41 -2.00 13.91
C GLU A 53 12.17 -1.60 12.66
N LEU A 54 11.55 -1.83 11.51
CA LEU A 54 12.16 -1.53 10.22
C LEU A 54 11.38 -0.42 9.53
N PRO A 55 12.09 0.43 8.79
CA PRO A 55 11.41 1.45 8.00
C PRO A 55 10.57 0.81 6.90
N LYS A 56 9.39 1.33 6.71
CA LYS A 56 8.46 0.96 5.64
C LYS A 56 7.82 2.21 5.10
N GLU A 57 7.17 2.09 3.96
CA GLU A 57 6.38 3.18 3.41
C GLU A 57 4.91 2.75 3.35
N LEU A 58 4.04 3.62 3.85
CA LEU A 58 2.61 3.43 3.75
C LEU A 58 2.10 4.25 2.57
N LEU A 59 1.48 3.60 1.62
CA LEU A 59 0.90 4.24 0.44
C LEU A 59 -0.61 4.11 0.53
N MET A 60 -1.32 5.24 0.37
CA MET A 60 -2.77 5.26 0.47
C MET A 60 -3.37 5.80 -0.81
N THR A 61 -4.35 5.10 -1.34
CA THR A 61 -5.09 5.57 -2.50
C THR A 61 -6.56 5.16 -2.37
N VAL A 62 -7.44 6.03 -2.85
CA VAL A 62 -8.89 5.76 -2.87
C VAL A 62 -9.27 5.50 -4.31
N ILE A 63 -9.95 4.39 -4.55
CA ILE A 63 -10.32 3.96 -5.89
C ILE A 63 -11.77 3.47 -5.89
N PRO A 64 -12.41 3.42 -7.07
CA PRO A 64 -13.71 2.77 -7.17
C PRO A 64 -13.60 1.28 -6.79
N VAL A 65 -14.61 0.78 -6.11
CA VAL A 65 -14.60 -0.61 -5.65
C VAL A 65 -14.46 -1.60 -6.83
N ALA A 66 -14.97 -1.22 -7.99
CA ALA A 66 -14.87 -2.06 -9.19
C ALA A 66 -13.42 -2.31 -9.63
N ASP A 67 -12.50 -1.42 -9.27
CA ASP A 67 -11.11 -1.52 -9.67
C ASP A 67 -10.22 -2.18 -8.61
N LYS A 68 -10.81 -2.61 -7.52
CA LYS A 68 -10.07 -3.10 -6.35
C LYS A 68 -9.09 -4.22 -6.69
N GLU A 69 -9.56 -5.26 -7.35
CA GLU A 69 -8.70 -6.42 -7.61
C GLU A 69 -7.59 -6.10 -8.60
N PHE A 70 -7.89 -5.28 -9.59
CA PHE A 70 -6.89 -4.82 -10.55
C PHE A 70 -5.78 -4.03 -9.84
N VAL A 71 -6.16 -3.08 -9.01
CA VAL A 71 -5.20 -2.23 -8.30
C VAL A 71 -4.36 -3.05 -7.32
N VAL A 72 -5.01 -3.92 -6.54
CA VAL A 72 -4.30 -4.77 -5.59
C VAL A 72 -3.27 -5.65 -6.30
N SER A 73 -3.65 -6.24 -7.42
CA SER A 73 -2.72 -7.11 -8.17
C SER A 73 -1.51 -6.32 -8.69
N ARG A 74 -1.73 -5.08 -9.14
CA ARG A 74 -0.64 -4.23 -9.60
C ARG A 74 0.33 -3.87 -8.49
N ILE A 75 -0.20 -3.58 -7.31
CA ILE A 75 0.63 -3.27 -6.15
C ILE A 75 1.46 -4.50 -5.77
N ILE A 76 0.84 -5.66 -5.73
CA ILE A 76 1.56 -6.90 -5.38
C ILE A 76 2.71 -7.14 -6.35
N GLU A 77 2.48 -7.03 -7.65
CA GLU A 77 3.52 -7.23 -8.65
C GLU A 77 4.70 -6.28 -8.44
N ALA A 78 4.40 -5.01 -8.17
CA ALA A 78 5.44 -3.99 -8.03
C ALA A 78 6.20 -4.10 -6.70
N ALA A 79 5.53 -4.54 -5.63
CA ALA A 79 6.11 -4.57 -4.28
C ALA A 79 6.80 -5.89 -3.95
N ARG A 80 6.48 -6.95 -4.67
CA ARG A 80 7.01 -8.29 -4.40
C ARG A 80 8.48 -8.38 -4.72
N THR A 81 9.24 -9.05 -3.86
CA THR A 81 10.65 -9.34 -4.09
C THR A 81 10.77 -10.65 -4.87
N GLY A 82 11.30 -10.59 -6.07
CA GLY A 82 11.41 -11.76 -6.94
C GLY A 82 10.04 -12.26 -7.37
N THR A 83 9.98 -13.47 -7.90
CA THR A 83 8.73 -14.02 -8.42
C THR A 83 7.83 -14.61 -7.33
N LYS A 84 8.42 -15.06 -6.23
CA LYS A 84 7.68 -15.72 -5.16
C LYS A 84 7.44 -14.85 -3.93
N GLY A 85 8.13 -13.72 -3.87
CA GLY A 85 8.06 -12.86 -2.71
C GLY A 85 8.88 -13.36 -1.54
N ASN A 86 9.02 -12.51 -0.53
CA ASN A 86 9.75 -12.79 0.70
C ASN A 86 9.02 -12.19 1.88
N PHE A 87 9.26 -12.71 3.06
CA PHE A 87 8.78 -12.09 4.28
C PHE A 87 9.31 -10.65 4.34
N GLY A 88 8.44 -9.73 4.76
CA GLY A 88 8.81 -8.33 4.81
C GLY A 88 8.46 -7.53 3.57
N ASP A 89 7.92 -8.16 2.53
CA ASP A 89 7.48 -7.43 1.33
C ASP A 89 6.33 -6.48 1.61
N GLY A 90 5.54 -6.78 2.63
CA GLY A 90 4.50 -5.87 3.06
C GLY A 90 3.12 -6.47 3.11
N LYS A 91 2.15 -5.60 3.33
CA LYS A 91 0.74 -5.98 3.41
C LYS A 91 -0.12 -4.92 2.77
N ILE A 92 -1.27 -5.34 2.28
CA ILE A 92 -2.26 -4.45 1.70
C ILE A 92 -3.55 -4.59 2.48
N PHE A 93 -4.11 -3.46 2.89
CA PHE A 93 -5.38 -3.42 3.61
C PHE A 93 -6.38 -2.66 2.76
N VAL A 94 -7.55 -3.24 2.58
CA VAL A 94 -8.62 -2.62 1.81
C VAL A 94 -9.82 -2.43 2.71
N SER A 95 -10.34 -1.22 2.75
CA SER A 95 -11.52 -0.92 3.56
C SER A 95 -12.50 -0.05 2.78
N PRO A 96 -13.80 -0.15 3.09
CA PRO A 96 -14.78 0.73 2.46
C PRO A 96 -14.55 2.18 2.85
N VAL A 97 -14.86 3.09 1.94
CA VAL A 97 -14.89 4.52 2.19
C VAL A 97 -16.31 4.98 1.89
N GLU A 98 -16.98 5.51 2.90
CA GLU A 98 -18.36 5.93 2.74
C GLU A 98 -18.48 7.17 1.87
N GLU A 99 -17.60 8.15 2.09
CA GLU A 99 -17.68 9.43 1.41
C GLU A 99 -16.29 10.00 1.19
N VAL A 100 -16.10 10.66 0.07
CA VAL A 100 -14.87 11.37 -0.26
C VAL A 100 -15.22 12.80 -0.61
N TYR A 101 -14.55 13.75 0.03
CA TYR A 101 -14.74 15.17 -0.22
C TYR A 101 -13.44 15.77 -0.75
N THR A 102 -13.56 16.60 -1.76
CA THR A 102 -12.42 17.34 -2.28
C THR A 102 -12.38 18.71 -1.59
N VAL A 103 -11.29 19.00 -0.91
CA VAL A 103 -11.18 20.21 -0.10
C VAL A 103 -11.33 21.47 -0.96
N SER A 104 -10.69 21.48 -2.12
CA SER A 104 -10.69 22.68 -2.98
C SER A 104 -12.07 23.06 -3.49
N THR A 105 -12.92 22.09 -3.75
CA THR A 105 -14.29 22.36 -4.23
C THR A 105 -15.31 22.38 -3.11
N GLY A 106 -14.97 21.76 -1.98
CA GLY A 106 -15.91 21.57 -0.87
C GLY A 106 -17.00 20.56 -1.17
N LYS A 107 -16.86 19.80 -2.25
CA LYS A 107 -17.91 18.90 -2.71
C LYS A 107 -17.54 17.43 -2.51
N LYS A 108 -18.59 16.64 -2.32
CA LYS A 108 -18.46 15.20 -2.24
C LYS A 108 -18.25 14.64 -3.65
N GLU A 109 -17.33 13.70 -3.77
CA GLU A 109 -17.10 13.00 -5.04
C GLU A 109 -18.16 11.92 -5.23
N GLU A 110 -18.53 11.72 -6.48
CA GLU A 110 -19.50 10.71 -6.84
C GLU A 110 -18.93 9.30 -6.83
#